data_41b68164cb4a48d03640304aca4215f8
#
_entry.id   41b68164cb4a48d03640304aca4215f8
#
_cell.length_a   1.000
_cell.length_b   1.000
_cell.length_c   1.000
_cell.angle_alpha   90.00
_cell.angle_beta   90.00
_cell.angle_gamma   90.00
#
_symmetry.space_group_name_H-M   'P 1'
#
loop_
_entity.id
_entity.type
_entity.pdbx_description
1 polymer ?
#
loop_
_entity_poly.entity_id
_entity_poly.type
_entity_poly.pdbx_seq_one_letter_code
_entity_poly.pdbx_strand_id
1 'polypeptide(L)' 'MSIEEYKQTFLELFKEMQDEFGSNIRNIHIWHHKSWIDNENKVHPDEYEISIDFSD' A
#
# COMPACT_ATOMS: atom_id res chain seq x y z
N MET A 1 -9.43 7.60 14.55
CA MET A 1 -10.14 6.55 13.80
C MET A 1 -9.78 5.18 14.34
N SER A 2 -10.77 4.30 14.42
CA SER A 2 -10.50 2.91 14.78
C SER A 2 -9.92 2.13 13.61
N ILE A 3 -9.39 0.94 13.86
CA ILE A 3 -8.85 0.11 12.78
C ILE A 3 -9.97 -0.30 11.80
N GLU A 4 -11.18 -0.47 12.28
CA GLU A 4 -12.32 -0.82 11.43
C GLU A 4 -12.68 0.34 10.48
N GLU A 5 -12.59 1.57 10.97
CA GLU A 5 -12.80 2.75 10.14
C GLU A 5 -11.73 2.89 9.06
N TYR A 6 -10.46 2.63 9.40
CA TYR A 6 -9.38 2.63 8.41
C TYR A 6 -9.60 1.56 7.36
N LYS A 7 -9.98 0.35 7.77
CA LYS A 7 -10.26 -0.73 6.83
C LYS A 7 -11.38 -0.34 5.86
N GLN A 8 -12.43 0.28 6.37
CA GLN A 8 -13.55 0.70 5.53
C GLN A 8 -13.11 1.76 4.52
N THR A 9 -12.29 2.71 4.94
CA THR A 9 -11.76 3.74 4.05
C THR A 9 -10.93 3.13 2.92
N PHE A 10 -10.07 2.17 3.24
CA PHE A 10 -9.28 1.46 2.21
C PHE A 10 -10.17 0.71 1.24
N LEU A 11 -11.22 0.06 1.72
CA LEU A 11 -12.15 -0.65 0.86
C LEU A 11 -12.88 0.29 -0.09
N GLU A 12 -13.29 1.44 0.39
CA GLU A 12 -13.96 2.46 -0.44
C GLU A 12 -13.04 2.97 -1.53
N LEU A 13 -11.76 3.25 -1.20
CA LEU A 13 -10.77 3.66 -2.18
C LEU A 13 -10.52 2.57 -3.22
N PHE A 14 -10.47 1.33 -2.78
CA PHE A 14 -10.29 0.19 -3.68
C PHE A 14 -11.44 0.10 -4.68
N LYS A 15 -12.68 0.26 -4.21
CA LYS A 15 -13.85 0.24 -5.08
C LYS A 15 -13.82 1.37 -6.10
N GLU A 16 -13.45 2.57 -5.66
CA GLU A 16 -13.32 3.72 -6.57
C GLU A 16 -12.28 3.45 -7.65
N MET A 17 -11.16 2.86 -7.26
CA MET A 17 -10.10 2.53 -8.20
C MET A 17 -10.57 1.49 -9.22
N GLN A 18 -11.33 0.49 -8.79
CA GLN A 18 -11.90 -0.50 -9.68
C GLN A 18 -12.89 0.13 -10.68
N ASP A 19 -13.69 1.09 -10.23
CA ASP A 19 -14.62 1.79 -11.10
C ASP A 19 -13.87 2.62 -12.16
N GLU A 20 -12.74 3.17 -11.80
CA GLU A 20 -11.96 4.03 -12.69
C GLU A 20 -11.11 3.22 -13.69
N PHE A 21 -10.48 2.15 -13.22
CA PHE A 21 -9.52 1.36 -14.02
C PHE A 21 -10.03 -0.02 -14.41
N GLY A 22 -11.30 -0.30 -14.14
CA GLY A 22 -11.89 -1.61 -14.41
C GLY A 22 -11.72 -2.58 -13.26
N SER A 23 -12.47 -3.66 -13.29
CA SER A 23 -12.54 -4.62 -12.18
C SER A 23 -11.45 -5.71 -12.26
N ASN A 24 -10.34 -5.43 -12.92
CA ASN A 24 -9.27 -6.41 -13.13
C ASN A 24 -8.17 -6.35 -12.07
N ILE A 25 -8.35 -5.57 -11.03
CA ILE A 25 -7.39 -5.51 -9.94
C ILE A 25 -7.53 -6.77 -9.10
N ARG A 26 -6.48 -7.58 -9.08
CA ARG A 26 -6.48 -8.84 -8.37
C ARG A 26 -6.00 -8.71 -6.93
N ASN A 27 -4.98 -7.89 -6.72
CA ASN A 27 -4.33 -7.82 -5.42
C ASN A 27 -3.63 -6.49 -5.22
N ILE A 28 -3.54 -6.07 -3.95
CA ILE A 28 -2.79 -4.89 -3.56
C ILE A 28 -1.88 -5.30 -2.40
N HIS A 29 -0.60 -4.98 -2.51
CA HIS A 29 0.39 -5.21 -1.47
C HIS A 29 0.96 -3.89 -1.01
N ILE A 30 1.06 -3.71 0.30
CA ILE A 30 1.65 -2.52 0.91
C ILE A 30 2.79 -2.99 1.82
N TRP A 31 3.97 -2.39 1.64
CA TRP A 31 5.13 -2.68 2.47
C TRP A 31 5.57 -1.44 3.22
N HIS A 32 6.03 -1.64 4.44
CA HIS A 32 6.68 -0.61 5.22
C HIS A 32 8.07 -1.10 5.60
N HIS A 33 9.09 -0.38 5.15
CA HIS A 33 10.48 -0.63 5.51
C HIS A 33 10.89 0.38 6.57
N LYS A 34 11.14 -0.12 7.78
CA LYS A 34 11.55 0.76 8.88
C LYS A 34 12.93 1.34 8.62
N SER A 35 13.19 2.50 9.20
CA SER A 35 14.51 3.12 9.12
C SER A 35 15.59 2.18 9.64
N TRP A 36 16.76 2.25 9.04
CA TRP A 36 17.89 1.40 9.39
C TRP A 36 19.21 2.14 9.17
N ILE A 37 20.27 1.64 9.78
CA ILE A 37 21.62 2.23 9.68
C ILE A 37 22.51 1.21 8.98
N ASP A 38 23.17 1.64 7.89
CA ASP A 38 24.05 0.75 7.14
C ASP A 38 25.45 0.67 7.76
N ASN A 39 26.34 -0.08 7.13
CA ASN A 39 27.70 -0.30 7.60
C ASN A 39 28.56 0.98 7.60
N GLU A 40 28.13 1.99 6.86
CA GLU A 40 28.82 3.28 6.78
C GLU A 40 28.23 4.30 7.73
N ASN A 41 27.38 3.88 8.67
CA ASN A 41 26.65 4.73 9.60
C ASN A 41 25.72 5.73 8.93
N LYS A 42 25.28 5.40 7.72
CA LYS A 42 24.32 6.22 7.02
C LYS A 42 22.91 5.81 7.41
N VAL A 43 22.09 6.78 7.76
CA VAL A 43 20.70 6.53 8.15
C VAL A 43 19.82 6.47 6.91
N HIS A 44 19.08 5.37 6.77
CA HIS A 44 18.07 5.21 5.74
C HIS A 44 16.71 5.42 6.38
N PRO A 45 15.92 6.40 5.92
CA PRO A 45 14.62 6.69 6.54
C PRO A 45 13.59 5.61 6.23
N ASP A 46 12.45 5.68 6.93
CA ASP A 46 11.33 4.81 6.65
C ASP A 46 10.89 4.96 5.19
N GLU A 47 10.61 3.83 4.56
CA GLU A 47 10.13 3.81 3.18
C GLU A 47 8.82 3.04 3.10
N TYR A 48 7.96 3.45 2.19
CA TYR A 48 6.66 2.83 1.96
C TYR A 48 6.54 2.48 0.49
N GLU A 49 6.10 1.28 0.22
CA GLU A 49 5.89 0.81 -1.16
C GLU A 49 4.50 0.25 -1.31
N ILE A 50 3.92 0.43 -2.49
CA ILE A 50 2.64 -0.17 -2.84
C ILE A 50 2.78 -0.82 -4.21
N SER A 51 2.20 -2.00 -4.34
CA SER A 51 2.13 -2.72 -5.60
C SER A 51 0.68 -3.09 -5.88
N ILE A 52 0.27 -2.91 -7.11
CA ILE A 52 -1.08 -3.23 -7.56
C ILE A 52 -0.97 -4.23 -8.69
N ASP A 53 -1.53 -5.42 -8.47
CA ASP A 53 -1.51 -6.51 -9.46
C ASP A 53 -2.83 -6.56 -10.20
N PHE A 54 -2.75 -6.64 -11.53
CA PHE A 54 -3.91 -6.74 -12.39
C PHE A 54 -4.02 -8.17 -12.92
N SER A 55 -5.26 -8.65 -13.05
CA SER A 55 -5.51 -9.91 -13.72
C SER A 55 -5.83 -9.63 -15.21
N ASP A 56 -5.38 -10.48 -16.05
CA ASP A 56 -5.64 -10.37 -17.50
C ASP A 56 -7.04 -10.82 -17.87
#